data_02ba504dd111898e81380265eff53eb8
#
_entry.id   02ba504dd111898e81380265eff53eb8
#
_cell.length_a   1.000
_cell.length_b   1.000
_cell.length_c   1.000
_cell.angle_alpha   90.00
_cell.angle_beta   90.00
_cell.angle_gamma   90.00
#
_symmetry.space_group_name_H-M   'P 1'
#
loop_
_entity.id
_entity.type
_entity.pdbx_description
1 polymer ?
#
loop_
_entity_poly.entity_id
_entity_poly.type
_entity_poly.pdbx_seq_one_letter_code
_entity_poly.pdbx_strand_id
1 'polypeptide(L)'
;LSPVSVLSFDLDDTLYNNHPIIKSALQAQADYLANIEQWPADSMNYWLTCRDNALKQDTTLVDDVTRWRQAALLYAMQDLGFEHDLAKHHAEQAYQAFADARSQITVADDVLELLEKLGRHFRLIAITNGNVEVEKFNLNGVFELVLQAGPHGKAKPHAALFNNAAQLLNVAHSEILHIGDSLDTDVQGANNAGCQSVWLNNQATNYQYKGLADIEIEDIFALNHLIKE
;
A
#
# COMPACT_ATOMS: atom_id res chain seq x y z
N LEU A 1 -24.63 -9.85 -4.33
CA LEU A 1 -23.60 -9.25 -5.16
C LEU A 1 -24.09 -9.08 -6.60
N SER A 2 -23.76 -7.97 -7.25
CA SER A 2 -23.85 -7.84 -8.70
C SER A 2 -22.84 -8.78 -9.37
N PRO A 3 -23.00 -9.13 -10.68
CA PRO A 3 -21.98 -9.90 -11.37
C PRO A 3 -20.60 -9.26 -11.23
N VAL A 4 -19.63 -10.05 -10.79
CA VAL A 4 -18.24 -9.63 -10.60
C VAL A 4 -17.38 -10.21 -11.72
N SER A 5 -16.55 -9.39 -12.36
CA SER A 5 -15.60 -9.80 -13.38
C SER A 5 -14.14 -9.51 -12.98
N VAL A 6 -13.94 -8.62 -12.00
CA VAL A 6 -12.63 -8.18 -11.52
C VAL A 6 -12.55 -8.36 -10.01
N LEU A 7 -11.50 -9.01 -9.52
CA LEU A 7 -11.10 -9.02 -8.13
C LEU A 7 -9.92 -8.04 -7.95
N SER A 8 -10.12 -7.07 -7.08
CA SER A 8 -9.11 -6.07 -6.72
C SER A 8 -8.62 -6.33 -5.30
N PHE A 9 -7.32 -6.42 -5.11
CA PHE A 9 -6.72 -6.70 -3.81
C PHE A 9 -5.96 -5.50 -3.29
N ASP A 10 -6.12 -5.17 -2.01
CA ASP A 10 -5.04 -4.53 -1.29
C ASP A 10 -3.89 -5.52 -1.10
N LEU A 11 -2.70 -5.02 -0.77
CA LEU A 11 -1.49 -5.84 -0.66
C LEU A 11 -1.06 -6.03 0.79
N ASP A 12 -0.72 -4.92 1.47
CA ASP A 12 -0.21 -4.89 2.84
C ASP A 12 -1.27 -5.41 3.82
N ASP A 13 -0.91 -6.36 4.67
CA ASP A 13 -1.79 -6.99 5.67
C ASP A 13 -3.04 -7.71 5.09
N THR A 14 -3.17 -7.73 3.76
CA THR A 14 -4.18 -8.47 3.01
C THR A 14 -3.61 -9.76 2.41
N LEU A 15 -2.53 -9.68 1.63
CA LEU A 15 -1.89 -10.84 1.00
C LEU A 15 -0.66 -11.35 1.75
N TYR A 16 -0.10 -10.54 2.62
CA TYR A 16 1.04 -10.87 3.47
C TYR A 16 1.05 -9.96 4.70
N ASN A 17 1.69 -10.44 5.77
CA ASN A 17 1.89 -9.64 6.98
C ASN A 17 2.95 -8.56 6.73
N ASN A 18 2.53 -7.31 6.65
CA ASN A 18 3.40 -6.16 6.41
C ASN A 18 4.19 -5.70 7.64
N HIS A 19 3.73 -5.99 8.86
CA HIS A 19 4.34 -5.47 10.08
C HIS A 19 5.85 -5.74 10.21
N PRO A 20 6.37 -6.97 10.02
CA PRO A 20 7.80 -7.22 10.09
C PRO A 20 8.58 -6.51 8.97
N ILE A 21 7.99 -6.40 7.78
CA ILE A 21 8.61 -5.82 6.59
C ILE A 21 8.77 -4.32 6.75
N ILE A 22 7.71 -3.61 7.12
CA ILE A 22 7.78 -2.16 7.34
C ILE A 22 8.70 -1.81 8.51
N LYS A 23 8.72 -2.64 9.58
CA LYS A 23 9.65 -2.47 10.70
C LYS A 23 11.11 -2.59 10.23
N SER A 24 11.42 -3.60 9.43
CA SER A 24 12.76 -3.77 8.86
C SER A 24 13.16 -2.62 7.95
N ALA A 25 12.25 -2.15 7.10
CA ALA A 25 12.50 -1.01 6.20
C ALA A 25 12.76 0.29 6.97
N LEU A 26 11.97 0.56 8.01
CA LEU A 26 12.19 1.73 8.89
C LEU A 26 13.53 1.64 9.62
N GLN A 27 13.91 0.45 10.08
CA GLN A 27 15.20 0.23 10.74
C GLN A 27 16.37 0.44 9.77
N ALA A 28 16.30 -0.07 8.56
CA ALA A 28 17.35 0.12 7.55
C ALA A 28 17.57 1.61 7.22
N GLN A 29 16.49 2.40 7.09
CA GLN A 29 16.60 3.85 6.94
C GLN A 29 17.25 4.49 8.17
N ALA A 30 16.80 4.11 9.37
CA ALA A 30 17.33 4.67 10.63
C ALA A 30 18.81 4.35 10.82
N ASP A 31 19.24 3.14 10.48
CA ASP A 31 20.65 2.71 10.54
C ASP A 31 21.52 3.52 9.58
N TYR A 32 21.04 3.80 8.37
CA TYR A 32 21.75 4.70 7.46
C TYR A 32 21.89 6.11 8.05
N LEU A 33 20.79 6.68 8.53
CA LEU A 33 20.75 8.04 9.08
C LEU A 33 21.63 8.19 10.32
N ALA A 34 21.69 7.15 11.18
CA ALA A 34 22.53 7.14 12.38
C ALA A 34 24.05 7.21 12.09
N ASN A 35 24.48 6.87 10.87
CA ASN A 35 25.86 7.03 10.43
C ASN A 35 26.21 8.44 9.96
N ILE A 36 25.24 9.34 9.90
CA ILE A 36 25.46 10.75 9.59
C ILE A 36 25.82 11.49 10.87
N GLU A 37 27.03 12.06 10.96
CA GLU A 37 27.57 12.69 12.17
C GLU A 37 26.63 13.78 12.75
N GLN A 38 25.98 14.55 11.87
CA GLN A 38 25.05 15.61 12.24
C GLN A 38 23.66 15.10 12.64
N TRP A 39 23.36 13.80 12.48
CA TRP A 39 22.03 13.28 12.78
C TRP A 39 21.72 13.35 14.28
N PRO A 40 20.58 13.95 14.70
CA PRO A 40 20.30 14.17 16.11
C PRO A 40 20.13 12.87 16.92
N ALA A 41 20.54 12.90 18.20
CA ALA A 41 20.36 11.79 19.12
C ALA A 41 18.86 11.43 19.34
N ASP A 42 17.98 12.45 19.38
CA ASP A 42 16.52 12.25 19.38
C ASP A 42 16.00 12.07 17.95
N SER A 43 16.47 11.04 17.30
CA SER A 43 16.27 10.77 15.88
C SER A 43 14.78 10.62 15.49
N MET A 44 13.96 10.02 16.35
CA MET A 44 12.54 9.78 16.04
C MET A 44 11.75 11.09 16.00
N ASN A 45 11.86 11.94 17.03
CA ASN A 45 11.14 13.21 17.07
C ASN A 45 11.62 14.16 15.96
N TYR A 46 12.94 14.16 15.69
CA TYR A 46 13.48 14.94 14.59
C TYR A 46 12.92 14.47 13.24
N TRP A 47 12.92 13.17 12.99
CA TRP A 47 12.34 12.59 11.76
C TRP A 47 10.86 12.95 11.58
N LEU A 48 10.05 12.80 12.63
CA LEU A 48 8.62 13.18 12.58
C LEU A 48 8.45 14.66 12.27
N THR A 49 9.28 15.53 12.87
CA THR A 49 9.27 16.99 12.59
C THR A 49 9.61 17.27 11.13
N CYS A 50 10.61 16.59 10.55
CA CYS A 50 10.98 16.76 9.15
C CYS A 50 9.85 16.31 8.21
N ARG A 51 9.17 15.22 8.53
CA ARG A 51 7.99 14.76 7.79
C ARG A 51 6.86 15.78 7.81
N ASP A 52 6.55 16.33 8.97
CA ASP A 52 5.51 17.35 9.11
C ASP A 52 5.87 18.64 8.37
N ASN A 53 7.13 19.05 8.41
CA ASN A 53 7.59 20.24 7.71
C ASN A 53 7.57 20.05 6.18
N ALA A 54 7.96 18.90 5.68
CA ALA A 54 7.81 18.57 4.25
C ALA A 54 6.33 18.64 3.80
N LEU A 55 5.42 18.10 4.61
CA LEU A 55 3.99 18.14 4.32
C LEU A 55 3.41 19.57 4.35
N LYS A 56 3.92 20.44 5.25
CA LYS A 56 3.53 21.86 5.28
C LYS A 56 3.99 22.62 4.02
N GLN A 57 5.11 22.22 3.42
CA GLN A 57 5.61 22.83 2.18
C GLN A 57 4.83 22.36 0.95
N ASP A 58 4.43 21.08 0.92
CA ASP A 58 3.63 20.48 -0.16
C ASP A 58 2.57 19.54 0.43
N THR A 59 1.35 20.03 0.54
CA THR A 59 0.22 19.26 1.10
C THR A 59 -0.23 18.09 0.21
N THR A 60 0.19 18.07 -1.06
CA THR A 60 -0.15 16.95 -1.98
C THR A 60 0.61 15.67 -1.64
N LEU A 61 1.67 15.75 -0.84
CA LEU A 61 2.46 14.61 -0.39
C LEU A 61 1.64 13.60 0.45
N VAL A 62 0.52 14.02 1.05
CA VAL A 62 -0.35 13.14 1.82
C VAL A 62 -0.88 11.96 0.99
N ASP A 63 -1.03 12.14 -0.31
CA ASP A 63 -1.54 11.11 -1.25
C ASP A 63 -0.41 10.22 -1.82
N ASP A 64 0.88 10.50 -1.51
CA ASP A 64 2.03 9.79 -2.06
C ASP A 64 3.10 9.57 -0.97
N VAL A 65 3.02 8.41 -0.32
CA VAL A 65 3.93 8.07 0.79
C VAL A 65 5.40 8.01 0.37
N THR A 66 5.68 7.70 -0.89
CA THR A 66 7.03 7.68 -1.45
C THR A 66 7.60 9.08 -1.57
N ARG A 67 6.88 9.97 -2.28
CA ARG A 67 7.29 11.36 -2.42
C ARG A 67 7.39 12.06 -1.07
N TRP A 68 6.45 11.77 -0.16
CA TRP A 68 6.50 12.34 1.19
C TRP A 68 7.77 11.93 1.95
N ARG A 69 8.13 10.63 1.91
CA ARG A 69 9.37 10.15 2.53
C ARG A 69 10.61 10.80 1.91
N GLN A 70 10.69 10.83 0.58
CA GLN A 70 11.81 11.45 -0.14
C GLN A 70 11.94 12.95 0.15
N ALA A 71 10.83 13.69 0.15
CA ALA A 71 10.80 15.10 0.48
C ALA A 71 11.22 15.37 1.94
N ALA A 72 10.76 14.53 2.88
CA ALA A 72 11.15 14.63 4.27
C ALA A 72 12.63 14.34 4.51
N LEU A 73 13.20 13.36 3.81
CA LEU A 73 14.63 13.05 3.86
C LEU A 73 15.46 14.20 3.30
N LEU A 74 15.07 14.76 2.16
CA LEU A 74 15.75 15.91 1.57
C LEU A 74 15.67 17.14 2.50
N TYR A 75 14.49 17.40 3.06
CA TYR A 75 14.30 18.46 4.05
C TYR A 75 15.25 18.28 5.24
N ALA A 76 15.33 17.06 5.81
CA ALA A 76 16.19 16.76 6.94
C ALA A 76 17.67 17.05 6.63
N MET A 77 18.17 16.63 5.46
CA MET A 77 19.55 16.86 5.08
C MET A 77 19.87 18.35 4.90
N GLN A 78 18.94 19.11 4.32
CA GLN A 78 19.09 20.56 4.16
C GLN A 78 19.05 21.28 5.53
N ASP A 79 18.17 20.87 6.43
CA ASP A 79 18.06 21.41 7.79
C ASP A 79 19.32 21.14 8.62
N LEU A 80 20.00 20.02 8.37
CA LEU A 80 21.32 19.71 8.96
C LEU A 80 22.49 20.49 8.35
N GLY A 81 22.21 21.34 7.36
CA GLY A 81 23.22 22.23 6.75
C GLY A 81 24.03 21.62 5.62
N PHE A 82 23.62 20.49 5.08
CA PHE A 82 24.29 19.94 3.88
C PHE A 82 24.02 20.78 2.64
N GLU A 83 25.05 21.00 1.83
CA GLU A 83 24.92 21.59 0.50
C GLU A 83 23.98 20.73 -0.38
N HIS A 84 23.31 21.37 -1.35
CA HIS A 84 22.20 20.78 -2.11
C HIS A 84 22.49 19.39 -2.68
N ASP A 85 23.63 19.22 -3.37
CA ASP A 85 23.96 17.95 -4.02
C ASP A 85 24.26 16.84 -3.00
N LEU A 86 24.92 17.19 -1.88
CA LEU A 86 25.21 16.23 -0.81
C LEU A 86 23.93 15.89 -0.03
N ALA A 87 23.07 16.87 0.22
CA ALA A 87 21.76 16.66 0.83
C ALA A 87 20.91 15.67 0.00
N LYS A 88 20.86 15.89 -1.31
CA LYS A 88 20.16 15.01 -2.25
C LYS A 88 20.74 13.59 -2.23
N HIS A 89 22.07 13.47 -2.30
CA HIS A 89 22.73 12.17 -2.25
C HIS A 89 22.36 11.38 -0.97
N HIS A 90 22.48 12.00 0.21
CA HIS A 90 22.13 11.33 1.48
C HIS A 90 20.64 10.98 1.55
N ALA A 91 19.76 11.86 1.07
CA ALA A 91 18.32 11.59 1.03
C ALA A 91 17.99 10.39 0.14
N GLU A 92 18.62 10.29 -1.04
CA GLU A 92 18.47 9.17 -1.98
C GLU A 92 18.99 7.86 -1.37
N GLN A 93 20.15 7.87 -0.72
CA GLN A 93 20.72 6.69 -0.09
C GLN A 93 19.87 6.20 1.11
N ALA A 94 19.38 7.12 1.95
CA ALA A 94 18.49 6.79 3.06
C ALA A 94 17.15 6.21 2.57
N TYR A 95 16.60 6.77 1.47
CA TYR A 95 15.41 6.23 0.83
C TYR A 95 15.68 4.85 0.22
N GLN A 96 16.82 4.66 -0.45
CA GLN A 96 17.18 3.37 -1.07
C GLN A 96 17.31 2.27 -0.02
N ALA A 97 17.93 2.54 1.13
CA ALA A 97 18.00 1.59 2.24
C ALA A 97 16.61 1.15 2.72
N PHE A 98 15.66 2.10 2.82
CA PHE A 98 14.26 1.79 3.11
C PHE A 98 13.63 0.93 2.00
N ALA A 99 13.76 1.33 0.74
CA ALA A 99 13.10 0.68 -0.40
C ALA A 99 13.60 -0.76 -0.62
N ASP A 100 14.90 -0.98 -0.46
CA ASP A 100 15.50 -2.33 -0.58
C ASP A 100 14.97 -3.27 0.49
N ALA A 101 14.93 -2.82 1.75
CA ALA A 101 14.36 -3.62 2.84
C ALA A 101 12.85 -3.80 2.70
N ARG A 102 12.13 -2.78 2.19
CA ARG A 102 10.68 -2.81 1.92
C ARG A 102 10.31 -3.82 0.83
N SER A 103 11.23 -4.12 -0.07
CA SER A 103 11.04 -5.07 -1.18
C SER A 103 11.30 -6.53 -0.79
N GLN A 104 11.75 -6.80 0.45
CA GLN A 104 12.00 -8.16 0.96
C GLN A 104 10.68 -8.82 1.39
N ILE A 105 9.77 -9.00 0.43
CA ILE A 105 8.44 -9.59 0.63
C ILE A 105 8.44 -11.00 0.04
N THR A 106 7.80 -11.92 0.77
CA THR A 106 7.47 -13.25 0.25
C THR A 106 6.03 -13.54 0.64
N VAL A 107 5.18 -13.68 -0.36
CA VAL A 107 3.79 -14.15 -0.19
C VAL A 107 3.82 -15.67 -0.06
N ALA A 108 3.02 -16.21 0.85
CA ALA A 108 2.93 -17.64 1.11
C ALA A 108 2.42 -18.41 -0.13
N ASP A 109 2.94 -19.62 -0.34
CA ASP A 109 2.63 -20.42 -1.53
C ASP A 109 1.14 -20.74 -1.66
N ASP A 110 0.44 -20.98 -0.56
CA ASP A 110 -1.00 -21.23 -0.51
C ASP A 110 -1.83 -20.01 -0.94
N VAL A 111 -1.38 -18.79 -0.62
CA VAL A 111 -1.99 -17.55 -1.12
C VAL A 111 -1.76 -17.40 -2.63
N LEU A 112 -0.56 -17.73 -3.12
CA LEU A 112 -0.28 -17.72 -4.57
C LEU A 112 -1.15 -18.73 -5.31
N GLU A 113 -1.34 -19.94 -4.76
CA GLU A 113 -2.24 -20.94 -5.32
C GLU A 113 -3.69 -20.46 -5.34
N LEU A 114 -4.15 -19.75 -4.31
CA LEU A 114 -5.47 -19.13 -4.28
C LEU A 114 -5.61 -18.10 -5.40
N LEU A 115 -4.63 -17.19 -5.54
CA LEU A 115 -4.65 -16.16 -6.59
C LEU A 115 -4.63 -16.81 -7.99
N GLU A 116 -3.85 -17.87 -8.20
CA GLU A 116 -3.85 -18.60 -9.47
C GLU A 116 -5.24 -19.21 -9.78
N LYS A 117 -5.88 -19.83 -8.79
CA LYS A 117 -7.23 -20.38 -8.96
C LYS A 117 -8.25 -19.29 -9.29
N LEU A 118 -8.23 -18.18 -8.55
CA LEU A 118 -9.12 -17.03 -8.79
C LEU A 118 -8.89 -16.42 -10.18
N GLY A 119 -7.62 -16.30 -10.61
CA GLY A 119 -7.23 -15.75 -11.90
C GLY A 119 -7.71 -16.56 -13.13
N ARG A 120 -8.14 -17.81 -12.93
CA ARG A 120 -8.78 -18.61 -14.00
C ARG A 120 -10.24 -18.18 -14.25
N HIS A 121 -10.84 -17.45 -13.33
CA HIS A 121 -12.27 -17.07 -13.36
C HIS A 121 -12.49 -15.57 -13.39
N PHE A 122 -11.52 -14.78 -12.87
CA PHE A 122 -11.62 -13.35 -12.71
C PHE A 122 -10.33 -12.66 -13.19
N ARG A 123 -10.45 -11.42 -13.62
CA ARG A 123 -9.28 -10.55 -13.81
C ARG A 123 -8.79 -10.13 -12.43
N LEU A 124 -7.49 -10.27 -12.17
CA LEU A 124 -6.89 -9.90 -10.89
C LEU A 124 -6.15 -8.58 -11.02
N ILE A 125 -6.41 -7.64 -10.13
CA ILE A 125 -5.69 -6.36 -10.02
C ILE A 125 -5.31 -6.07 -8.57
N ALA A 126 -4.34 -5.19 -8.39
CA ALA A 126 -3.99 -4.66 -7.07
C ALA A 126 -4.28 -3.16 -6.99
N ILE A 127 -4.85 -2.69 -5.86
CA ILE A 127 -5.05 -1.28 -5.54
C ILE A 127 -4.53 -1.03 -4.11
N THR A 128 -3.40 -0.36 -3.98
CA THR A 128 -2.72 -0.18 -2.69
C THR A 128 -2.38 1.29 -2.40
N ASN A 129 -2.40 1.65 -1.12
CA ASN A 129 -1.83 2.90 -0.63
C ASN A 129 -0.32 2.78 -0.36
N GLY A 130 0.19 1.53 -0.35
CA GLY A 130 1.60 1.24 -0.17
C GLY A 130 2.45 1.55 -1.41
N ASN A 131 3.76 1.46 -1.23
CA ASN A 131 4.75 1.77 -2.25
C ASN A 131 5.59 0.55 -2.64
N VAL A 132 5.00 -0.64 -2.62
CA VAL A 132 5.67 -1.88 -2.98
C VAL A 132 5.77 -2.05 -4.49
N GLU A 133 6.91 -2.53 -4.96
CA GLU A 133 7.14 -2.88 -6.35
C GLU A 133 6.93 -4.39 -6.51
N VAL A 134 5.72 -4.78 -6.94
CA VAL A 134 5.31 -6.20 -7.02
C VAL A 134 6.20 -7.03 -7.94
N GLU A 135 6.89 -6.39 -8.88
CA GLU A 135 7.85 -7.01 -9.80
C GLU A 135 9.12 -7.52 -9.08
N LYS A 136 9.40 -7.03 -7.86
CA LYS A 136 10.60 -7.39 -7.08
C LYS A 136 10.41 -8.63 -6.20
N PHE A 137 9.20 -9.19 -6.14
CA PHE A 137 8.90 -10.36 -5.31
C PHE A 137 7.90 -11.32 -6.00
N ASN A 138 7.46 -12.36 -5.32
CA ASN A 138 6.72 -13.46 -5.91
C ASN A 138 5.25 -13.17 -6.30
N LEU A 139 4.85 -11.89 -6.34
CA LEU A 139 3.62 -11.42 -7.01
C LEU A 139 3.85 -10.92 -8.44
N ASN A 140 5.10 -10.98 -8.95
CA ASN A 140 5.39 -10.59 -10.31
C ASN A 140 4.56 -11.40 -11.32
N GLY A 141 3.82 -10.68 -12.18
CA GLY A 141 2.97 -11.29 -13.22
C GLY A 141 1.63 -11.85 -12.71
N VAL A 142 1.30 -11.73 -11.43
CA VAL A 142 0.02 -12.19 -10.86
C VAL A 142 -1.13 -11.26 -11.24
N PHE A 143 -0.88 -9.95 -11.23
CA PHE A 143 -1.90 -8.92 -11.47
C PHE A 143 -1.80 -8.37 -12.88
N GLU A 144 -2.97 -8.23 -13.53
CA GLU A 144 -3.10 -7.54 -14.84
C GLU A 144 -2.80 -6.04 -14.71
N LEU A 145 -3.12 -5.45 -13.56
CA LEU A 145 -2.97 -4.03 -13.29
C LEU A 145 -2.62 -3.82 -11.81
N VAL A 146 -1.64 -2.96 -11.54
CA VAL A 146 -1.28 -2.53 -10.19
C VAL A 146 -1.41 -1.02 -10.10
N LEU A 147 -2.30 -0.54 -9.25
CA LEU A 147 -2.52 0.89 -9.00
C LEU A 147 -2.08 1.27 -7.59
N GLN A 148 -1.19 2.25 -7.53
CA GLN A 148 -0.62 2.77 -6.28
C GLN A 148 -1.06 4.21 -6.06
N ALA A 149 -1.31 4.57 -4.82
CA ALA A 149 -1.51 5.95 -4.42
C ALA A 149 -0.30 6.81 -4.80
N GLY A 150 -0.55 8.05 -5.17
CA GLY A 150 0.42 8.98 -5.72
C GLY A 150 0.52 8.86 -7.25
N PRO A 151 1.26 7.90 -7.80
CA PRO A 151 1.45 7.78 -9.25
C PRO A 151 0.15 7.59 -10.05
N HIS A 152 -0.82 6.86 -9.50
CA HIS A 152 -2.04 6.49 -10.21
C HIS A 152 -3.31 7.19 -9.67
N GLY A 153 -3.17 8.06 -8.67
CA GLY A 153 -4.28 8.80 -8.10
C GLY A 153 -4.17 8.98 -6.59
N LYS A 154 -5.18 9.63 -6.01
CA LYS A 154 -5.23 9.84 -4.56
C LYS A 154 -5.41 8.53 -3.81
N ALA A 155 -4.83 8.49 -2.60
CA ALA A 155 -4.91 7.34 -1.70
C ALA A 155 -6.36 6.95 -1.33
N LYS A 156 -6.62 5.65 -1.17
CA LYS A 156 -7.86 5.16 -0.53
C LYS A 156 -8.02 5.83 0.86
N PRO A 157 -9.19 6.28 1.27
CA PRO A 157 -10.52 5.94 0.75
C PRO A 157 -11.02 6.83 -0.40
N HIS A 158 -10.18 7.66 -1.03
CA HIS A 158 -10.60 8.41 -2.20
C HIS A 158 -10.88 7.46 -3.37
N ALA A 159 -11.96 7.72 -4.15
CA ALA A 159 -12.39 6.85 -5.25
C ALA A 159 -11.44 6.82 -6.47
N ALA A 160 -10.38 7.66 -6.49
CA ALA A 160 -9.55 7.89 -7.69
C ALA A 160 -8.94 6.62 -8.27
N LEU A 161 -8.33 5.76 -7.42
CA LEU A 161 -7.69 4.51 -7.87
C LEU A 161 -8.70 3.53 -8.45
N PHE A 162 -9.89 3.43 -7.85
CA PHE A 162 -10.98 2.57 -8.33
C PHE A 162 -11.56 3.08 -9.65
N ASN A 163 -11.75 4.41 -9.79
CA ASN A 163 -12.20 5.03 -11.04
C ASN A 163 -11.20 4.78 -12.17
N ASN A 164 -9.90 4.90 -11.87
CA ASN A 164 -8.84 4.61 -12.82
C ASN A 164 -8.84 3.13 -13.23
N ALA A 165 -9.00 2.21 -12.26
CA ALA A 165 -9.14 0.78 -12.54
C ALA A 165 -10.34 0.48 -13.48
N ALA A 166 -11.52 0.99 -13.15
CA ALA A 166 -12.73 0.79 -13.95
C ALA A 166 -12.56 1.31 -15.39
N GLN A 167 -11.93 2.48 -15.56
CA GLN A 167 -11.62 3.06 -16.86
C GLN A 167 -10.63 2.23 -17.67
N LEU A 168 -9.48 1.86 -17.08
CA LEU A 168 -8.43 1.10 -17.77
C LEU A 168 -8.91 -0.30 -18.18
N LEU A 169 -9.72 -0.95 -17.33
CA LEU A 169 -10.25 -2.27 -17.58
C LEU A 169 -11.52 -2.25 -18.45
N ASN A 170 -12.11 -1.07 -18.67
CA ASN A 170 -13.38 -0.87 -19.37
C ASN A 170 -14.53 -1.72 -18.77
N VAL A 171 -14.71 -1.63 -17.46
CA VAL A 171 -15.77 -2.32 -16.69
C VAL A 171 -16.58 -1.31 -15.85
N ALA A 172 -17.78 -1.70 -15.45
CA ALA A 172 -18.54 -0.91 -14.48
C ALA A 172 -17.94 -1.07 -13.07
N HIS A 173 -18.03 -0.03 -12.23
CA HIS A 173 -17.55 -0.10 -10.84
C HIS A 173 -18.18 -1.27 -10.08
N SER A 174 -19.46 -1.55 -10.30
CA SER A 174 -20.17 -2.68 -9.68
C SER A 174 -19.67 -4.05 -10.09
N GLU A 175 -18.82 -4.16 -11.12
CA GLU A 175 -18.17 -5.42 -11.53
C GLU A 175 -16.83 -5.66 -10.81
N ILE A 176 -16.35 -4.66 -10.04
CA ILE A 176 -15.12 -4.76 -9.25
C ILE A 176 -15.50 -5.12 -7.81
N LEU A 177 -14.94 -6.21 -7.31
CA LEU A 177 -14.98 -6.59 -5.91
C LEU A 177 -13.60 -6.35 -5.30
N HIS A 178 -13.51 -5.39 -4.38
CA HIS A 178 -12.26 -5.07 -3.69
C HIS A 178 -12.14 -5.82 -2.39
N ILE A 179 -11.00 -6.45 -2.18
CA ILE A 179 -10.65 -7.23 -0.99
C ILE A 179 -9.54 -6.49 -0.24
N GLY A 180 -9.76 -6.17 1.04
CA GLY A 180 -8.77 -5.52 1.87
C GLY A 180 -9.07 -5.67 3.36
N ASP A 181 -8.07 -5.38 4.21
CA ASP A 181 -8.15 -5.55 5.66
C ASP A 181 -8.66 -4.30 6.40
N SER A 182 -8.60 -3.12 5.76
CA SER A 182 -8.93 -1.85 6.38
C SER A 182 -10.35 -1.38 6.05
N LEU A 183 -11.18 -1.20 7.08
CA LEU A 183 -12.52 -0.58 6.93
C LEU A 183 -12.44 0.85 6.41
N ASP A 184 -11.46 1.63 6.91
CA ASP A 184 -11.35 3.06 6.63
C ASP A 184 -10.80 3.35 5.24
N THR A 185 -9.95 2.49 4.70
CA THR A 185 -9.34 2.71 3.38
C THR A 185 -9.96 1.82 2.30
N ASP A 186 -10.01 0.50 2.51
CA ASP A 186 -10.42 -0.45 1.47
C ASP A 186 -11.93 -0.47 1.30
N VAL A 187 -12.65 -0.78 2.38
CA VAL A 187 -14.11 -0.87 2.35
C VAL A 187 -14.73 0.49 2.03
N GLN A 188 -14.30 1.54 2.74
CA GLN A 188 -14.80 2.88 2.48
C GLN A 188 -14.43 3.38 1.08
N GLY A 189 -13.21 3.07 0.61
CA GLY A 189 -12.76 3.46 -0.73
C GLY A 189 -13.56 2.77 -1.85
N ALA A 190 -13.79 1.46 -1.74
CA ALA A 190 -14.63 0.70 -2.66
C ALA A 190 -16.06 1.26 -2.69
N ASN A 191 -16.66 1.48 -1.51
CA ASN A 191 -18.00 2.04 -1.39
C ASN A 191 -18.10 3.45 -1.98
N ASN A 192 -17.11 4.32 -1.75
CA ASN A 192 -17.06 5.67 -2.31
C ASN A 192 -16.99 5.66 -3.86
N ALA A 193 -16.43 4.61 -4.44
CA ALA A 193 -16.35 4.43 -5.88
C ALA A 193 -17.57 3.73 -6.48
N GLY A 194 -18.45 3.15 -5.68
CA GLY A 194 -19.56 2.29 -6.14
C GLY A 194 -19.11 0.88 -6.54
N CYS A 195 -17.93 0.45 -6.09
CA CYS A 195 -17.46 -0.93 -6.16
C CYS A 195 -18.07 -1.77 -5.04
N GLN A 196 -18.00 -3.09 -5.19
CA GLN A 196 -18.34 -4.04 -4.13
C GLN A 196 -17.11 -4.27 -3.24
N SER A 197 -17.31 -4.67 -1.98
CA SER A 197 -16.25 -4.79 -0.99
C SER A 197 -16.30 -6.09 -0.20
N VAL A 198 -15.12 -6.66 0.03
CA VAL A 198 -14.86 -7.73 1.01
C VAL A 198 -13.95 -7.17 2.08
N TRP A 199 -14.40 -7.22 3.31
CA TRP A 199 -13.53 -6.93 4.45
C TRP A 199 -12.89 -8.21 4.96
N LEU A 200 -11.56 -8.27 4.91
CA LEU A 200 -10.75 -9.32 5.52
C LEU A 200 -10.50 -8.94 6.99
N ASN A 201 -11.36 -9.39 7.88
CA ASN A 201 -11.28 -9.17 9.31
C ASN A 201 -10.40 -10.23 9.99
N ASN A 202 -9.11 -10.25 9.64
CA ASN A 202 -8.12 -11.20 10.16
C ASN A 202 -7.38 -10.72 11.42
N GLN A 203 -7.66 -9.48 11.84
CA GLN A 203 -7.08 -8.92 13.05
C GLN A 203 -8.01 -9.19 14.25
N ALA A 204 -7.43 -9.55 15.39
CA ALA A 204 -8.17 -9.77 16.64
C ALA A 204 -8.71 -8.45 17.24
N THR A 205 -9.36 -7.65 16.43
CA THR A 205 -10.01 -6.42 16.85
C THR A 205 -11.46 -6.72 17.23
N ASN A 206 -11.84 -6.33 18.45
CA ASN A 206 -13.22 -6.47 18.95
C ASN A 206 -14.23 -5.52 18.26
N TYR A 207 -13.90 -4.98 17.10
CA TYR A 207 -14.79 -4.10 16.34
C TYR A 207 -15.79 -4.95 15.55
N GLN A 208 -17.04 -4.96 15.98
CA GLN A 208 -18.14 -5.54 15.24
C GLN A 208 -18.83 -4.43 14.43
N TYR A 209 -18.31 -4.14 13.24
CA TYR A 209 -19.00 -3.28 12.28
C TYR A 209 -19.83 -4.16 11.34
N LYS A 210 -21.15 -4.14 11.53
CA LYS A 210 -22.06 -4.84 10.62
C LYS A 210 -22.53 -3.88 9.53
N GLY A 211 -22.41 -4.32 8.27
CA GLY A 211 -23.07 -3.66 7.15
C GLY A 211 -22.27 -2.56 6.45
N LEU A 212 -20.97 -2.43 6.71
CA LEU A 212 -20.10 -1.53 5.93
C LEU A 212 -19.56 -2.21 4.67
N ALA A 213 -19.11 -3.46 4.77
CA ALA A 213 -18.69 -4.27 3.63
C ALA A 213 -19.86 -5.12 3.12
N ASP A 214 -19.86 -5.45 1.82
CA ASP A 214 -20.82 -6.37 1.23
C ASP A 214 -20.63 -7.79 1.75
N ILE A 215 -19.36 -8.17 1.99
CA ILE A 215 -18.96 -9.45 2.57
C ILE A 215 -17.91 -9.20 3.64
N GLU A 216 -17.99 -9.95 4.74
CA GLU A 216 -16.95 -10.04 5.77
C GLU A 216 -16.41 -11.48 5.79
N ILE A 217 -15.08 -11.62 5.79
CA ILE A 217 -14.37 -12.90 5.91
C ILE A 217 -13.27 -12.75 6.96
N GLU A 218 -13.00 -13.83 7.70
CA GLU A 218 -11.91 -13.88 8.69
C GLU A 218 -10.62 -14.47 8.09
N ASP A 219 -10.75 -15.14 6.95
CA ASP A 219 -9.65 -15.82 6.26
C ASP A 219 -9.77 -15.60 4.76
N ILE A 220 -8.66 -15.23 4.11
CA ILE A 220 -8.62 -14.97 2.67
C ILE A 220 -9.01 -16.20 1.84
N PHE A 221 -8.81 -17.43 2.36
CA PHE A 221 -9.18 -18.66 1.67
C PHE A 221 -10.69 -18.87 1.53
N ALA A 222 -11.51 -18.09 2.27
CA ALA A 222 -12.96 -18.04 2.06
C ALA A 222 -13.33 -17.54 0.65
N LEU A 223 -12.42 -16.84 -0.06
CA LEU A 223 -12.60 -16.44 -1.45
C LEU A 223 -12.74 -17.63 -2.43
N ASN A 224 -12.32 -18.85 -2.04
CA ASN A 224 -12.62 -20.05 -2.82
C ASN A 224 -14.12 -20.25 -3.07
N HIS A 225 -14.99 -19.74 -2.20
CA HIS A 225 -16.45 -19.82 -2.39
C HIS A 225 -16.99 -18.94 -3.54
N LEU A 226 -16.17 -18.02 -4.08
CA LEU A 226 -16.52 -17.25 -5.28
C LEU A 226 -16.43 -18.10 -6.54
N ILE A 227 -15.66 -19.19 -6.51
CA ILE A 227 -15.49 -20.13 -7.60
C ILE A 227 -16.55 -21.24 -7.42
N LYS A 228 -17.50 -21.33 -8.35
CA LYS A 228 -18.42 -22.48 -8.42
C LYS A 228 -17.68 -23.64 -9.07
N GLU A 229 -17.65 -24.80 -8.39
CA GLU A 229 -17.24 -26.05 -9.00
C GLU A 229 -18.14 -26.40 -10.21
#